data_ef2cbec6b732e35c4ff3bb62e4fd377e
#
_entry.id   ef2cbec6b732e35c4ff3bb62e4fd377e
#
_cell.length_a   1.000
_cell.length_b   1.000
_cell.length_c   1.000
_cell.angle_alpha   90.00
_cell.angle_beta   90.00
_cell.angle_gamma   90.00
#
_symmetry.space_group_name_H-M   'P 1'
#
loop_
_entity.id
_entity.type
_entity.pdbx_description
1 polymer ?
#
loop_
_entity_poly.entity_id
_entity_poly.type
_entity_poly.pdbx_seq_one_letter_code
_entity_poly.pdbx_strand_id
1 'polypeptide(L)'
;FLPMTQTIKRLLNEEYLGNPYHLNFRYNANYGRSPEYSWRFDQKRAGSGSLGDIGSHFIYLSVWFFGAVTHVSAELCTFIERPDLDPTGQPYVRADDFSIILLTFSNGAKGVVQATTVAHEPTPWGQTHYFDLHGSGGTLRGWTDWEQTYKLLGAKAEEKQFQEIEIPELIQEGQQLGDIQQMYKETFRKRGQMTGEFIEAVASGKTCSPTFEDGAEIQRILDAALLSSQEGRKVEINKIN
;
A
#
# COMPACT_ATOMS: atom_id res chain seq x y z
N PHE A 1 -8.97 -5.47 -4.24
CA PHE A 1 -9.43 -6.78 -4.74
C PHE A 1 -8.75 -7.98 -4.04
N LEU A 2 -7.71 -7.76 -3.22
CA LEU A 2 -7.10 -8.86 -2.45
C LEU A 2 -8.03 -9.31 -1.32
N PRO A 3 -8.20 -10.61 -1.10
CA PRO A 3 -9.13 -11.14 -0.07
C PRO A 3 -8.91 -10.54 1.32
N MET A 4 -7.65 -10.46 1.78
CA MET A 4 -7.33 -9.87 3.10
C MET A 4 -7.80 -8.40 3.19
N THR A 5 -7.54 -7.58 2.18
CA THR A 5 -7.93 -6.16 2.21
C THR A 5 -9.43 -5.98 2.11
N GLN A 6 -10.13 -6.84 1.37
CA GLN A 6 -11.60 -6.88 1.35
C GLN A 6 -12.17 -7.29 2.72
N THR A 7 -11.57 -8.30 3.35
CA THR A 7 -11.97 -8.73 4.70
C THR A 7 -11.76 -7.61 5.73
N ILE A 8 -10.60 -6.93 5.68
CA ILE A 8 -10.35 -5.76 6.53
C ILE A 8 -11.43 -4.68 6.28
N LYS A 9 -11.72 -4.35 5.00
CA LYS A 9 -12.73 -3.34 4.68
C LYS A 9 -14.11 -3.70 5.20
N ARG A 10 -14.53 -4.96 5.06
CA ARG A 10 -15.79 -5.46 5.62
C ARG A 10 -15.83 -5.28 7.15
N LEU A 11 -14.76 -5.69 7.85
CA LEU A 11 -14.67 -5.53 9.31
C LEU A 11 -14.71 -4.06 9.75
N LEU A 12 -14.10 -3.15 8.98
CA LEU A 12 -14.19 -1.71 9.24
C LEU A 12 -15.61 -1.19 9.06
N ASN A 13 -16.34 -1.65 8.05
CA ASN A 13 -17.74 -1.30 7.82
C ASN A 13 -18.67 -1.88 8.90
N GLU A 14 -18.28 -2.99 9.55
CA GLU A 14 -18.94 -3.60 10.71
C GLU A 14 -18.49 -2.96 12.05
N GLU A 15 -17.82 -1.82 11.99
CA GLU A 15 -17.33 -1.06 13.15
C GLU A 15 -16.39 -1.87 14.07
N TYR A 16 -15.63 -2.85 13.50
CA TYR A 16 -14.73 -3.70 14.29
C TYR A 16 -13.74 -2.90 15.13
N LEU A 17 -13.19 -1.81 14.57
CA LEU A 17 -12.26 -0.93 15.28
C LEU A 17 -12.94 0.15 16.14
N GLY A 18 -14.25 0.38 15.99
CA GLY A 18 -14.88 1.58 16.54
C GLY A 18 -14.28 2.85 15.92
N ASN A 19 -14.00 3.86 16.74
CA ASN A 19 -13.32 5.06 16.26
C ASN A 19 -11.87 4.73 15.87
N PRO A 20 -11.43 4.99 14.62
CA PRO A 20 -10.07 4.70 14.18
C PRO A 20 -9.07 5.63 14.89
N TYR A 21 -7.96 5.08 15.37
CA TYR A 21 -6.89 5.83 16.00
C TYR A 21 -5.70 5.97 15.07
N HIS A 22 -5.13 4.87 14.65
CA HIS A 22 -4.01 4.90 13.71
C HIS A 22 -3.88 3.60 12.91
N LEU A 23 -3.19 3.71 11.77
CA LEU A 23 -2.72 2.58 10.98
C LEU A 23 -1.19 2.65 10.78
N ASN A 24 -0.58 1.48 10.57
CA ASN A 24 0.83 1.38 10.23
C ASN A 24 0.99 0.29 9.16
N PHE A 25 1.34 0.71 7.96
CA PHE A 25 1.52 -0.17 6.81
C PHE A 25 2.97 -0.18 6.36
N ARG A 26 3.50 -1.36 6.07
CA ARG A 26 4.87 -1.53 5.58
C ARG A 26 4.89 -2.45 4.38
N TYR A 27 5.49 -1.97 3.32
CA TYR A 27 5.81 -2.75 2.13
C TYR A 27 7.33 -2.86 2.02
N ASN A 28 7.86 -4.02 2.33
CA ASN A 28 9.26 -4.35 2.18
C ASN A 28 9.46 -5.17 0.91
N ALA A 29 10.40 -4.76 0.07
CA ALA A 29 10.81 -5.47 -1.14
C ALA A 29 12.33 -5.41 -1.30
N ASN A 30 12.89 -6.31 -2.13
CA ASN A 30 14.33 -6.46 -2.31
C ASN A 30 14.83 -6.07 -3.70
N TYR A 31 13.95 -5.78 -4.66
CA TYR A 31 14.31 -5.59 -6.06
C TYR A 31 15.15 -4.34 -6.35
N GLY A 32 15.18 -3.37 -5.45
CA GLY A 32 15.98 -2.16 -5.56
C GLY A 32 17.42 -2.29 -5.07
N ARG A 33 17.84 -3.47 -4.62
CA ARG A 33 19.18 -3.70 -4.07
C ARG A 33 20.31 -3.75 -5.11
N SER A 34 19.97 -3.99 -6.38
CA SER A 34 20.98 -3.92 -7.46
C SER A 34 21.49 -2.48 -7.61
N PRO A 35 22.82 -2.28 -7.71
CA PRO A 35 23.40 -0.97 -8.02
C PRO A 35 23.27 -0.61 -9.50
N GLU A 36 22.68 -1.46 -10.33
CA GLU A 36 22.51 -1.19 -11.76
C GLU A 36 21.46 -0.11 -12.01
N TYR A 37 21.58 0.55 -13.17
CA TYR A 37 20.52 1.46 -13.62
C TYR A 37 19.19 0.71 -13.79
N SER A 38 18.14 1.34 -13.27
CA SER A 38 16.75 0.96 -13.57
C SER A 38 15.91 2.21 -13.73
N TRP A 39 15.02 2.23 -14.70
CA TRP A 39 14.12 3.35 -14.95
C TRP A 39 13.25 3.69 -13.75
N ARG A 40 12.98 2.72 -12.86
CA ARG A 40 12.22 2.92 -11.62
C ARG A 40 12.93 3.84 -10.63
N PHE A 41 14.23 3.96 -10.72
CA PHE A 41 15.05 4.81 -9.87
C PHE A 41 15.60 6.05 -10.62
N ASP A 42 15.02 6.36 -11.78
CA ASP A 42 15.24 7.59 -12.53
C ASP A 42 14.03 8.52 -12.30
N GLN A 43 14.22 9.58 -11.53
CA GLN A 43 13.14 10.49 -11.13
C GLN A 43 12.38 11.08 -12.31
N LYS A 44 13.08 11.39 -13.40
CA LYS A 44 12.44 11.94 -14.60
C LYS A 44 11.49 10.95 -15.29
N ARG A 45 11.79 9.64 -15.20
CA ARG A 45 10.99 8.58 -15.83
C ARG A 45 9.91 8.03 -14.93
N ALA A 46 10.19 7.91 -13.64
CA ALA A 46 9.29 7.28 -12.68
C ALA A 46 8.55 8.27 -11.78
N GLY A 47 8.96 9.56 -11.72
CA GLY A 47 8.45 10.55 -10.79
C GLY A 47 9.05 10.42 -9.39
N SER A 48 8.93 9.24 -8.80
CA SER A 48 9.55 8.81 -7.54
C SER A 48 9.86 7.31 -7.62
N GLY A 49 10.68 6.82 -6.71
CA GLY A 49 11.07 5.42 -6.66
C GLY A 49 10.12 4.58 -5.81
N SER A 50 10.55 4.18 -4.60
CA SER A 50 9.74 3.35 -3.69
C SER A 50 8.40 3.99 -3.31
N LEU A 51 8.36 5.31 -3.18
CA LEU A 51 7.14 6.05 -2.89
C LEU A 51 6.07 5.82 -3.97
N GLY A 52 6.40 6.03 -5.24
CA GLY A 52 5.45 5.90 -6.36
C GLY A 52 5.18 4.44 -6.74
N ASP A 53 6.24 3.61 -6.83
CA ASP A 53 6.12 2.23 -7.33
C ASP A 53 5.35 1.32 -6.35
N ILE A 54 5.63 1.39 -5.06
CA ILE A 54 5.01 0.52 -4.05
C ILE A 54 4.29 1.27 -2.92
N GLY A 55 4.73 2.47 -2.55
CA GLY A 55 4.09 3.28 -1.50
C GLY A 55 2.69 3.73 -1.90
N SER A 56 2.44 4.04 -3.18
CA SER A 56 1.15 4.43 -3.72
C SER A 56 0.03 3.42 -3.40
N HIS A 57 0.32 2.12 -3.45
CA HIS A 57 -0.64 1.08 -3.13
C HIS A 57 -1.11 1.16 -1.67
N PHE A 58 -0.19 1.42 -0.75
CA PHE A 58 -0.50 1.48 0.68
C PHE A 58 -1.08 2.82 1.11
N ILE A 59 -0.73 3.90 0.41
CA ILE A 59 -1.42 5.18 0.54
C ILE A 59 -2.88 5.04 0.09
N TYR A 60 -3.14 4.37 -1.06
CA TYR A 60 -4.50 4.10 -1.51
C TYR A 60 -5.29 3.28 -0.47
N LEU A 61 -4.72 2.18 0.04
CA LEU A 61 -5.37 1.38 1.08
C LEU A 61 -5.63 2.19 2.35
N SER A 62 -4.72 3.11 2.72
CA SER A 62 -4.90 3.98 3.88
C SER A 62 -6.10 4.91 3.70
N VAL A 63 -6.24 5.53 2.53
CA VAL A 63 -7.39 6.38 2.17
C VAL A 63 -8.67 5.55 2.12
N TRP A 64 -8.63 4.39 1.47
CA TRP A 64 -9.79 3.51 1.36
C TRP A 64 -10.31 3.01 2.71
N PHE A 65 -9.41 2.79 3.69
CA PHE A 65 -9.77 2.32 5.01
C PHE A 65 -10.19 3.46 5.97
N PHE A 66 -9.43 4.55 6.01
CA PHE A 66 -9.59 5.59 7.05
C PHE A 66 -10.13 6.92 6.51
N GLY A 67 -10.32 7.04 5.19
CA GLY A 67 -10.88 8.21 4.54
C GLY A 67 -9.84 9.26 4.13
N ALA A 68 -10.29 10.46 3.83
CA ALA A 68 -9.49 11.52 3.24
C ALA A 68 -8.31 11.96 4.11
N VAL A 69 -7.16 12.16 3.49
CA VAL A 69 -5.95 12.71 4.11
C VAL A 69 -5.95 14.22 4.02
N THR A 70 -5.63 14.89 5.12
CA THR A 70 -5.55 16.36 5.18
C THR A 70 -4.13 16.88 5.17
N HIS A 71 -3.19 16.13 5.75
CA HIS A 71 -1.78 16.54 5.82
C HIS A 71 -0.85 15.36 5.69
N VAL A 72 0.34 15.62 5.14
CA VAL A 72 1.44 14.67 4.95
C VAL A 72 2.73 15.22 5.54
N SER A 73 3.50 14.35 6.19
CA SER A 73 4.94 14.55 6.41
C SER A 73 5.67 13.33 5.88
N ALA A 74 6.77 13.51 5.18
CA ALA A 74 7.50 12.40 4.59
C ALA A 74 9.01 12.61 4.62
N GLU A 75 9.73 11.50 4.60
CA GLU A 75 11.17 11.44 4.35
C GLU A 75 11.42 10.37 3.28
N LEU A 76 12.16 10.75 2.24
CA LEU A 76 12.56 9.89 1.13
C LEU A 76 14.08 9.79 1.12
N CYS A 77 14.60 8.56 0.97
CA CYS A 77 16.03 8.30 0.98
C CYS A 77 16.43 7.46 -0.25
N THR A 78 17.68 7.65 -0.68
CA THR A 78 18.35 6.81 -1.67
C THR A 78 19.57 6.20 -1.01
N PHE A 79 19.50 4.93 -0.65
CA PHE A 79 20.58 4.19 0.03
C PHE A 79 21.53 3.50 -0.95
N ILE A 80 21.03 3.09 -2.11
CA ILE A 80 21.83 2.38 -3.10
C ILE A 80 22.45 3.38 -4.08
N GLU A 81 23.77 3.42 -4.11
CA GLU A 81 24.49 4.15 -5.15
C GLU A 81 24.33 3.44 -6.49
N ARG A 82 23.89 4.20 -7.49
CA ARG A 82 23.72 3.76 -8.87
C ARG A 82 24.58 4.62 -9.79
N PRO A 83 24.87 4.19 -11.04
CA PRO A 83 25.64 4.98 -11.99
C PRO A 83 25.09 6.40 -12.14
N ASP A 84 25.95 7.37 -12.39
CA ASP A 84 25.54 8.78 -12.61
C ASP A 84 24.91 9.02 -13.98
N LEU A 85 25.12 8.08 -14.91
CA LEU A 85 24.61 8.15 -16.28
C LEU A 85 23.64 7.01 -16.54
N ASP A 86 22.60 7.32 -17.30
CA ASP A 86 21.67 6.31 -17.81
C ASP A 86 22.35 5.49 -18.96
N PRO A 87 21.71 4.42 -19.47
CA PRO A 87 22.25 3.61 -20.56
C PRO A 87 22.50 4.37 -21.87
N THR A 88 21.99 5.59 -22.01
CA THR A 88 22.22 6.45 -23.17
C THR A 88 23.37 7.42 -22.95
N GLY A 89 24.03 7.38 -21.79
CA GLY A 89 25.11 8.27 -21.39
C GLY A 89 24.64 9.65 -20.90
N GLN A 90 23.35 9.79 -20.54
CA GLN A 90 22.82 11.04 -20.01
C GLN A 90 22.76 11.01 -18.48
N PRO A 91 23.09 12.14 -17.80
CA PRO A 91 22.91 12.25 -16.36
C PRO A 91 21.42 12.24 -15.98
N TYR A 92 21.10 11.64 -14.84
CA TYR A 92 19.76 11.58 -14.28
C TYR A 92 19.76 11.83 -12.77
N VAL A 93 18.61 12.21 -12.22
CA VAL A 93 18.40 12.32 -10.77
C VAL A 93 17.88 10.98 -10.26
N ARG A 94 18.57 10.43 -9.26
CA ARG A 94 18.17 9.16 -8.63
C ARG A 94 16.90 9.38 -7.83
N ALA A 95 15.89 8.53 -8.03
CA ALA A 95 14.70 8.47 -7.19
C ALA A 95 14.95 7.66 -5.92
N ASP A 96 14.04 7.79 -4.97
CA ASP A 96 14.08 7.13 -3.66
C ASP A 96 14.00 5.60 -3.78
N ASP A 97 14.70 4.90 -2.90
CA ASP A 97 14.56 3.44 -2.70
C ASP A 97 13.98 3.09 -1.32
N PHE A 98 13.75 4.12 -0.49
CA PHE A 98 13.04 4.06 0.77
C PHE A 98 12.19 5.32 0.95
N SER A 99 10.98 5.14 1.50
CA SER A 99 10.11 6.24 1.91
C SER A 99 9.37 5.91 3.20
N ILE A 100 9.21 6.92 4.07
CA ILE A 100 8.32 6.88 5.21
C ILE A 100 7.40 8.10 5.18
N ILE A 101 6.10 7.86 5.31
CA ILE A 101 5.05 8.86 5.16
C ILE A 101 4.17 8.84 6.40
N LEU A 102 3.98 10.01 7.00
CA LEU A 102 3.03 10.24 8.09
C LEU A 102 1.79 10.92 7.52
N LEU A 103 0.65 10.29 7.68
CA LEU A 103 -0.66 10.75 7.22
C LEU A 103 -1.49 11.31 8.39
N THR A 104 -2.20 12.40 8.16
CA THR A 104 -3.24 12.89 9.06
C THR A 104 -4.56 12.83 8.32
N PHE A 105 -5.52 12.06 8.84
CA PHE A 105 -6.85 11.89 8.25
C PHE A 105 -7.82 12.97 8.73
N SER A 106 -8.87 13.21 7.96
CA SER A 106 -9.92 14.20 8.28
C SER A 106 -10.69 13.87 9.56
N ASN A 107 -10.80 12.60 9.91
CA ASN A 107 -11.40 12.11 11.16
C ASN A 107 -10.47 12.21 12.38
N GLY A 108 -9.27 12.75 12.23
CA GLY A 108 -8.27 12.89 13.29
C GLY A 108 -7.31 11.72 13.44
N ALA A 109 -7.59 10.57 12.85
CA ALA A 109 -6.70 9.40 12.86
C ALA A 109 -5.34 9.72 12.22
N LYS A 110 -4.35 8.87 12.51
CA LYS A 110 -2.97 8.99 11.99
C LYS A 110 -2.62 7.75 11.18
N GLY A 111 -1.72 7.93 10.23
CA GLY A 111 -1.18 6.81 9.45
C GLY A 111 0.33 6.89 9.33
N VAL A 112 0.96 5.73 9.30
CA VAL A 112 2.34 5.54 8.87
C VAL A 112 2.32 4.61 7.68
N VAL A 113 2.93 5.03 6.58
CA VAL A 113 3.20 4.17 5.43
C VAL A 113 4.70 4.15 5.22
N GLN A 114 5.29 2.96 5.27
CA GLN A 114 6.69 2.73 4.95
C GLN A 114 6.77 1.87 3.69
N ALA A 115 7.56 2.31 2.73
CA ALA A 115 7.85 1.56 1.53
C ALA A 115 9.37 1.48 1.31
N THR A 116 9.88 0.29 1.05
CA THR A 116 11.30 0.09 0.75
C THR A 116 11.49 -0.97 -0.32
N THR A 117 12.42 -0.71 -1.24
CA THR A 117 12.82 -1.65 -2.27
C THR A 117 14.16 -2.32 -1.96
N VAL A 118 14.79 -1.94 -0.83
CA VAL A 118 16.15 -2.37 -0.47
C VAL A 118 16.19 -3.26 0.78
N ALA A 119 15.04 -3.71 1.28
CA ALA A 119 14.98 -4.67 2.36
C ALA A 119 15.65 -5.99 1.97
N HIS A 120 16.21 -6.68 2.96
CA HIS A 120 16.67 -8.06 2.76
C HIS A 120 15.56 -9.02 3.18
N GLU A 121 14.63 -9.27 2.25
CA GLU A 121 13.50 -10.17 2.48
C GLU A 121 13.83 -11.58 1.97
N PRO A 122 14.14 -12.52 2.88
CA PRO A 122 14.47 -13.91 2.51
C PRO A 122 13.20 -14.73 2.25
N THR A 123 12.30 -14.17 1.46
CA THR A 123 11.06 -14.82 1.04
C THR A 123 11.15 -15.16 -0.44
N PRO A 124 10.41 -16.14 -0.94
CA PRO A 124 10.50 -16.56 -2.34
C PRO A 124 10.28 -15.42 -3.35
N TRP A 125 9.43 -14.44 -2.98
CA TRP A 125 9.14 -13.27 -3.81
C TRP A 125 9.94 -12.03 -3.42
N GLY A 126 10.80 -12.14 -2.40
CA GLY A 126 11.62 -11.05 -1.93
C GLY A 126 10.81 -9.85 -1.43
N GLN A 127 9.61 -10.09 -0.91
CA GLN A 127 8.73 -9.04 -0.39
C GLN A 127 7.87 -9.51 0.77
N THR A 128 7.49 -8.56 1.63
CA THR A 128 6.58 -8.77 2.76
C THR A 128 5.72 -7.54 2.97
N HIS A 129 4.43 -7.75 3.18
CA HIS A 129 3.46 -6.70 3.46
C HIS A 129 2.92 -6.84 4.88
N TYR A 130 2.83 -5.73 5.60
CA TYR A 130 2.31 -5.67 6.96
C TYR A 130 1.22 -4.62 7.07
N PHE A 131 0.17 -4.95 7.82
CA PHE A 131 -0.99 -4.12 8.07
C PHE A 131 -1.32 -4.14 9.56
N ASP A 132 -1.16 -3.02 10.26
CA ASP A 132 -1.63 -2.83 11.61
C ASP A 132 -2.67 -1.70 11.61
N LEU A 133 -3.86 -1.96 12.15
CA LEU A 133 -4.94 -0.98 12.27
C LEU A 133 -5.49 -1.02 13.70
N HIS A 134 -5.64 0.14 14.30
CA HIS A 134 -6.02 0.30 15.69
C HIS A 134 -7.15 1.31 15.84
N GLY A 135 -8.08 1.03 16.73
CA GLY A 135 -9.17 1.92 17.09
C GLY A 135 -9.68 1.68 18.50
N SER A 136 -10.74 2.39 18.88
CA SER A 136 -11.31 2.30 20.23
C SER A 136 -11.94 0.95 20.54
N GLY A 137 -12.38 0.20 19.51
CA GLY A 137 -13.07 -1.08 19.64
C GLY A 137 -12.19 -2.30 19.44
N GLY A 138 -10.93 -2.13 18.96
CA GLY A 138 -10.05 -3.26 18.72
C GLY A 138 -8.85 -2.97 17.84
N THR A 139 -8.17 -4.04 17.46
CA THR A 139 -6.99 -4.04 16.60
C THR A 139 -7.13 -5.11 15.52
N LEU A 140 -6.69 -4.79 14.31
CA LEU A 140 -6.47 -5.75 13.22
C LEU A 140 -5.00 -5.76 12.86
N ARG A 141 -4.44 -6.94 12.63
CA ARG A 141 -3.05 -7.14 12.24
C ARG A 141 -2.96 -8.18 11.14
N GLY A 142 -2.44 -7.79 9.99
CA GLY A 142 -2.28 -8.68 8.85
C GLY A 142 -0.86 -8.67 8.30
N TRP A 143 -0.42 -9.79 7.72
CA TRP A 143 0.79 -9.80 6.90
C TRP A 143 0.77 -10.92 5.86
N THR A 144 1.51 -10.70 4.79
CA THR A 144 1.72 -11.69 3.74
C THR A 144 3.11 -11.58 3.15
N ASP A 145 3.71 -12.72 2.82
CA ASP A 145 4.94 -12.85 2.03
C ASP A 145 4.67 -13.29 0.58
N TRP A 146 3.38 -13.38 0.22
CA TRP A 146 2.86 -13.78 -1.09
C TRP A 146 3.07 -15.26 -1.46
N GLU A 147 3.51 -16.11 -0.54
CA GLU A 147 3.68 -17.53 -0.81
C GLU A 147 3.31 -18.42 0.37
N GLN A 148 3.95 -18.23 1.52
CA GLN A 148 3.82 -19.14 2.67
C GLN A 148 2.90 -18.56 3.74
N THR A 149 2.82 -17.25 3.82
CA THR A 149 2.10 -16.55 4.89
C THR A 149 1.06 -15.61 4.34
N TYR A 150 -0.17 -15.80 4.79
CA TYR A 150 -1.29 -14.92 4.51
C TYR A 150 -2.22 -14.93 5.72
N LYS A 151 -1.93 -14.05 6.70
CA LYS A 151 -2.60 -14.05 8.01
C LYS A 151 -3.25 -12.75 8.34
N LEU A 152 -4.45 -12.83 8.91
CA LEU A 152 -5.15 -11.73 9.53
C LEU A 152 -5.53 -12.13 10.96
N LEU A 153 -5.11 -11.31 11.91
CA LEU A 153 -5.41 -11.45 13.33
C LEU A 153 -6.27 -10.27 13.79
N GLY A 154 -7.14 -10.51 14.73
CA GLY A 154 -7.94 -9.46 15.38
C GLY A 154 -8.00 -9.65 16.87
N ALA A 155 -8.16 -8.55 17.59
CA ALA A 155 -8.50 -8.54 19.01
C ALA A 155 -9.45 -7.38 19.27
N LYS A 156 -10.60 -7.65 19.92
CA LYS A 156 -11.47 -6.63 20.45
C LYS A 156 -10.86 -6.01 21.70
N ALA A 157 -11.27 -4.80 22.07
CA ALA A 157 -10.69 -4.04 23.19
C ALA A 157 -10.67 -4.81 24.52
N GLU A 158 -11.63 -5.73 24.72
CA GLU A 158 -11.78 -6.51 25.95
C GLU A 158 -11.06 -7.87 25.88
N GLU A 159 -10.59 -8.27 24.72
CA GLU A 159 -9.91 -9.54 24.51
C GLU A 159 -8.43 -9.44 24.92
N LYS A 160 -7.92 -10.52 25.52
CA LYS A 160 -6.54 -10.59 26.02
C LYS A 160 -5.57 -11.26 25.03
N GLN A 161 -6.11 -11.77 23.92
CA GLN A 161 -5.33 -12.51 22.92
C GLN A 161 -5.85 -12.19 21.52
N PHE A 162 -4.95 -12.14 20.56
CA PHE A 162 -5.34 -12.11 19.16
C PHE A 162 -5.97 -13.43 18.74
N GLN A 163 -7.04 -13.34 17.97
CA GLN A 163 -7.67 -14.46 17.29
C GLN A 163 -7.36 -14.38 15.79
N GLU A 164 -7.16 -15.51 15.17
CA GLU A 164 -7.04 -15.56 13.72
C GLU A 164 -8.41 -15.31 13.08
N ILE A 165 -8.45 -14.37 12.15
CA ILE A 165 -9.65 -14.03 11.39
C ILE A 165 -9.61 -14.80 10.08
N GLU A 166 -10.65 -15.57 9.87
CA GLU A 166 -10.85 -16.32 8.64
C GLU A 166 -11.05 -15.38 7.45
N ILE A 167 -10.36 -15.67 6.35
CA ILE A 167 -10.49 -14.96 5.10
C ILE A 167 -11.28 -15.85 4.14
N PRO A 168 -12.60 -15.59 3.93
CA PRO A 168 -13.51 -16.53 3.29
C PRO A 168 -13.08 -16.95 1.87
N GLU A 169 -12.47 -16.04 1.13
CA GLU A 169 -12.05 -16.28 -0.25
C GLU A 169 -10.87 -17.26 -0.36
N LEU A 170 -10.11 -17.46 0.74
CA LEU A 170 -9.04 -18.46 0.81
C LEU A 170 -9.58 -19.88 1.04
N ILE A 171 -10.77 -20.01 1.60
CA ILE A 171 -11.36 -21.28 2.03
C ILE A 171 -12.22 -21.89 0.93
N GLN A 172 -12.85 -21.06 0.08
CA GLN A 172 -13.85 -21.52 -0.89
C GLN A 172 -13.32 -22.43 -2.00
N GLU A 173 -12.01 -22.61 -2.16
CA GLU A 173 -11.44 -23.36 -3.27
C GLU A 173 -10.60 -24.58 -2.87
N GLY A 174 -10.58 -24.96 -1.58
CA GLY A 174 -9.82 -26.13 -1.12
C GLY A 174 -8.31 -26.01 -1.35
N GLN A 175 -7.83 -24.81 -1.57
CA GLN A 175 -6.41 -24.54 -1.81
C GLN A 175 -5.66 -24.50 -0.48
N GLN A 176 -4.58 -25.26 -0.41
CA GLN A 176 -3.62 -25.13 0.67
C GLN A 176 -2.92 -23.76 0.55
N LEU A 177 -2.65 -23.10 1.68
CA LEU A 177 -1.94 -21.81 1.77
C LEU A 177 -0.60 -21.76 1.00
N GLY A 178 -0.05 -22.88 0.56
CA GLY A 178 1.18 -22.96 -0.23
C GLY A 178 1.09 -22.48 -1.68
N ASP A 179 -0.05 -21.91 -2.13
CA ASP A 179 -0.19 -21.42 -3.50
C ASP A 179 -0.85 -20.03 -3.58
N ILE A 180 -0.39 -19.10 -2.72
CA ILE A 180 -0.87 -17.71 -2.70
C ILE A 180 -0.66 -17.04 -4.06
N GLN A 181 0.41 -17.38 -4.78
CA GLN A 181 0.66 -16.87 -6.14
C GLN A 181 -0.37 -17.38 -7.14
N GLN A 182 -0.74 -18.64 -7.05
CA GLN A 182 -1.80 -19.20 -7.88
C GLN A 182 -3.14 -18.54 -7.56
N MET A 183 -3.45 -18.38 -6.28
CA MET A 183 -4.64 -17.64 -5.82
C MET A 183 -4.64 -16.19 -6.33
N TYR A 184 -3.51 -15.48 -6.23
CA TYR A 184 -3.36 -14.12 -6.77
C TYR A 184 -3.63 -14.10 -8.28
N LYS A 185 -3.00 -15.01 -9.05
CA LYS A 185 -3.23 -15.11 -10.49
C LYS A 185 -4.68 -15.44 -10.82
N GLU A 186 -5.33 -16.30 -10.05
CA GLU A 186 -6.72 -16.67 -10.23
C GLU A 186 -7.68 -15.54 -9.90
N THR A 187 -7.43 -14.80 -8.80
CA THR A 187 -8.21 -13.61 -8.44
C THR A 187 -8.20 -12.58 -9.56
N PHE A 188 -7.02 -12.30 -10.15
CA PHE A 188 -6.91 -11.28 -11.19
C PHE A 188 -7.16 -11.79 -12.61
N ARG A 189 -6.99 -13.09 -12.89
CA ARG A 189 -7.13 -13.66 -14.24
C ARG A 189 -8.43 -14.41 -14.47
N LYS A 190 -8.84 -15.27 -13.56
CA LYS A 190 -10.04 -16.12 -13.77
C LYS A 190 -11.31 -15.45 -13.28
N ARG A 191 -11.26 -14.79 -12.14
CA ARG A 191 -12.46 -14.10 -11.61
C ARG A 191 -12.68 -12.75 -12.26
N GLY A 192 -11.66 -12.15 -12.85
CA GLY A 192 -11.74 -10.91 -13.60
C GLY A 192 -12.44 -9.76 -12.86
N GLN A 193 -12.42 -9.78 -11.51
CA GLN A 193 -13.24 -8.87 -10.72
C GLN A 193 -13.04 -7.43 -11.17
N MET A 194 -11.79 -6.95 -11.18
CA MET A 194 -11.49 -5.59 -11.57
C MET A 194 -11.91 -5.29 -13.03
N THR A 195 -11.52 -6.15 -13.96
CA THR A 195 -11.88 -5.99 -15.38
C THR A 195 -13.36 -6.22 -15.60
N GLY A 196 -13.95 -7.23 -14.94
CA GLY A 196 -15.37 -7.54 -15.02
C GLY A 196 -16.23 -6.40 -14.48
N GLU A 197 -15.91 -5.85 -13.32
CA GLU A 197 -16.61 -4.71 -12.73
C GLU A 197 -16.52 -3.46 -13.60
N PHE A 198 -15.35 -3.21 -14.20
CA PHE A 198 -15.19 -2.10 -15.14
C PHE A 198 -16.06 -2.27 -16.38
N ILE A 199 -16.07 -3.46 -17.00
CA ILE A 199 -16.90 -3.75 -18.19
C ILE A 199 -18.39 -3.64 -17.83
N GLU A 200 -18.81 -4.17 -16.68
CA GLU A 200 -20.20 -4.09 -16.22
C GLU A 200 -20.61 -2.64 -15.95
N ALA A 201 -19.73 -1.85 -15.33
CA ALA A 201 -19.97 -0.43 -15.10
C ALA A 201 -20.17 0.33 -16.42
N VAL A 202 -19.29 0.10 -17.41
CA VAL A 202 -19.43 0.68 -18.76
C VAL A 202 -20.75 0.24 -19.41
N ALA A 203 -21.08 -1.05 -19.37
CA ALA A 203 -22.31 -1.58 -19.99
C ALA A 203 -23.60 -1.07 -19.32
N SER A 204 -23.56 -0.83 -17.99
CA SER A 204 -24.73 -0.37 -17.22
C SER A 204 -24.80 1.14 -17.02
N GLY A 205 -23.79 1.89 -17.48
CA GLY A 205 -23.68 3.35 -17.26
C GLY A 205 -23.45 3.72 -15.79
N LYS A 206 -22.95 2.80 -14.96
CA LYS A 206 -22.61 3.04 -13.55
C LYS A 206 -21.14 3.38 -13.39
N THR A 207 -20.80 4.02 -12.27
CA THR A 207 -19.41 4.19 -11.87
C THR A 207 -18.88 2.91 -11.21
N CYS A 208 -17.61 2.57 -11.45
CA CYS A 208 -16.88 1.54 -10.69
C CYS A 208 -15.82 2.21 -9.79
N SER A 209 -15.39 1.52 -8.76
CA SER A 209 -14.27 1.94 -7.90
C SER A 209 -13.13 0.91 -8.00
N PRO A 210 -11.87 1.34 -8.06
CA PRO A 210 -11.41 2.75 -8.01
C PRO A 210 -11.67 3.52 -9.31
N THR A 211 -11.84 4.86 -9.18
CA THR A 211 -12.02 5.80 -10.29
C THR A 211 -10.71 6.54 -10.61
N PHE A 212 -10.72 7.36 -11.67
CA PHE A 212 -9.61 8.28 -11.95
C PHE A 212 -9.50 9.40 -10.91
N GLU A 213 -10.61 9.80 -10.28
CA GLU A 213 -10.63 10.75 -9.18
C GLU A 213 -9.90 10.19 -7.96
N ASP A 214 -10.12 8.91 -7.63
CA ASP A 214 -9.36 8.20 -6.58
C ASP A 214 -7.86 8.23 -6.91
N GLY A 215 -7.50 7.94 -8.17
CA GLY A 215 -6.11 8.02 -8.64
C GLY A 215 -5.51 9.42 -8.49
N ALA A 216 -6.27 10.47 -8.84
CA ALA A 216 -5.83 11.86 -8.71
C ALA A 216 -5.66 12.27 -7.24
N GLU A 217 -6.52 11.79 -6.33
CA GLU A 217 -6.36 12.01 -4.89
C GLU A 217 -5.05 11.38 -4.38
N ILE A 218 -4.76 10.15 -4.77
CA ILE A 218 -3.50 9.49 -4.39
C ILE A 218 -2.29 10.25 -4.95
N GLN A 219 -2.36 10.72 -6.20
CA GLN A 219 -1.28 11.51 -6.80
C GLN A 219 -1.01 12.79 -6.01
N ARG A 220 -2.04 13.54 -5.56
CA ARG A 220 -1.83 14.71 -4.69
C ARG A 220 -1.12 14.36 -3.38
N ILE A 221 -1.41 13.18 -2.80
CA ILE A 221 -0.74 12.72 -1.58
C ILE A 221 0.73 12.40 -1.87
N LEU A 222 1.04 11.78 -3.01
CA LEU A 222 2.43 11.52 -3.45
C LEU A 222 3.18 12.83 -3.67
N ASP A 223 2.58 13.81 -4.34
CA ASP A 223 3.18 15.13 -4.58
C ASP A 223 3.42 15.89 -3.27
N ALA A 224 2.46 15.81 -2.33
CA ALA A 224 2.63 16.35 -0.98
C ALA A 224 3.76 15.67 -0.20
N ALA A 225 3.95 14.35 -0.37
CA ALA A 225 5.04 13.62 0.26
C ALA A 225 6.41 14.01 -0.31
N LEU A 226 6.52 14.15 -1.64
CA LEU A 226 7.71 14.67 -2.31
C LEU A 226 8.06 16.07 -1.80
N LEU A 227 7.09 16.98 -1.80
CA LEU A 227 7.28 18.35 -1.31
C LEU A 227 7.67 18.37 0.18
N SER A 228 7.02 17.54 1.00
CA SER A 228 7.32 17.44 2.42
C SER A 228 8.77 17.00 2.67
N SER A 229 9.23 16.00 1.93
CA SER A 229 10.61 15.51 2.03
C SER A 229 11.62 16.57 1.57
N GLN A 230 11.33 17.29 0.48
CA GLN A 230 12.20 18.35 -0.05
C GLN A 230 12.33 19.55 0.88
N GLU A 231 11.22 19.95 1.49
CA GLU A 231 11.15 21.16 2.32
C GLU A 231 11.32 20.88 3.83
N GLY A 232 11.37 19.62 4.25
CA GLY A 232 11.52 19.21 5.66
C GLY A 232 10.34 19.66 6.54
N ARG A 233 9.15 19.78 6.00
CA ARG A 233 7.97 20.28 6.72
C ARG A 233 6.71 19.48 6.41
N LYS A 234 5.72 19.60 7.29
CA LYS A 234 4.37 19.09 7.08
C LYS A 234 3.67 19.87 5.97
N VAL A 235 3.01 19.17 5.04
CA VAL A 235 2.28 19.73 3.90
C VAL A 235 0.79 19.46 4.04
N GLU A 236 -0.03 20.48 3.78
CA GLU A 236 -1.49 20.39 3.72
C GLU A 236 -1.92 20.06 2.28
N ILE A 237 -2.75 19.01 2.12
CA ILE A 237 -3.16 18.50 0.80
C ILE A 237 -3.88 19.56 -0.04
N ASN A 238 -4.74 20.37 0.57
CA ASN A 238 -5.50 21.42 -0.14
C ASN A 238 -4.63 22.51 -0.77
N LYS A 239 -3.33 22.52 -0.46
CA LYS A 239 -2.35 23.46 -1.03
C LYS A 239 -1.54 22.88 -2.20
N ILE A 240 -1.81 21.64 -2.56
CA ILE A 240 -1.24 20.98 -3.74
C ILE A 240 -2.19 21.21 -4.92
N ASN A 241 -1.67 21.84 -5.98
CA ASN A 241 -2.43 22.15 -7.20
C ASN A 241 -2.56 20.92 -8.11
#